data_ad0dfc79b8744d717c55b2b517f392fb
#
_entry.id   ad0dfc79b8744d717c55b2b517f392fb
#
_cell.length_a   1.000
_cell.length_b   1.000
_cell.length_c   1.000
_cell.angle_alpha   90.00
_cell.angle_beta   90.00
_cell.angle_gamma   90.00
#
_symmetry.space_group_name_H-M   'P 1'
#
loop_
_entity.id
_entity.type
_entity.pdbx_description
1 polymer ?
#
loop_
_entity_poly.entity_id
_entity_poly.type
_entity_poly.pdbx_seq_one_letter_code
_entity_poly.pdbx_strand_id
1 'polypeptide(L)'
;MHTRAPASSSPAAPTTAAARPISRPLALLLSLVLALAGALSWSVAGPAQQAHAATCAAPWSASAVYTGGAVVSHGGQNWKAGWWTQGDTPGTTGEWGVWRSQGACGGGTNPGNPGNPGNPTGFVVSEAQFNQMFPNRNPFYTYQGLVDALSAYPGFATTGGTEVAKREAAAFLANVNHETGGLVYVKEINTANYPHYCDTSKPYGCPAGQSAYYGKGPIQLSWNYNYKAAGDALGIDLLNNPYLVEQNSAVAWKTGLWFWNTQSGAGSMSGHQAIVSGAGFGESIRSINGTMECNGGNPAQVQSRIAAFQRFTQILGTTTGNNLSC
;
A
#
# COMPACT_ATOMS: atom_id res chain seq x y z
N MET A 1 -51.39 -14.70 -7.35
CA MET A 1 -51.88 -13.72 -8.35
C MET A 1 -50.63 -13.08 -8.92
N HIS A 2 -50.12 -13.60 -9.97
CA HIS A 2 -50.22 -13.26 -11.39
C HIS A 2 -50.18 -11.75 -11.68
N THR A 3 -49.07 -11.28 -12.29
CA THR A 3 -48.99 -10.90 -13.72
C THR A 3 -47.53 -10.49 -14.05
N ARG A 4 -46.96 -11.12 -14.91
CA ARG A 4 -46.34 -11.13 -16.24
C ARG A 4 -45.91 -9.73 -16.77
N ALA A 5 -44.67 -9.76 -17.33
CA ALA A 5 -44.00 -8.76 -18.15
C ALA A 5 -44.79 -8.26 -19.36
N PRO A 6 -44.28 -7.24 -20.08
CA PRO A 6 -43.92 -7.55 -21.45
C PRO A 6 -42.52 -7.03 -21.89
N ALA A 7 -42.04 -7.76 -22.88
CA ALA A 7 -40.89 -7.43 -23.73
C ALA A 7 -41.29 -6.51 -24.86
N SER A 8 -40.38 -5.71 -25.36
CA SER A 8 -40.27 -5.23 -26.77
C SER A 8 -39.04 -4.30 -26.80
N SER A 9 -38.20 -4.23 -27.71
CA SER A 9 -37.96 -4.58 -29.08
C SER A 9 -36.80 -3.70 -29.53
N SER A 10 -35.80 -4.30 -30.11
CA SER A 10 -34.72 -3.59 -30.85
C SER A 10 -35.26 -2.84 -32.05
N PRO A 11 -34.56 -1.82 -32.52
CA PRO A 11 -34.38 -1.64 -33.94
C PRO A 11 -32.92 -1.53 -34.41
N ALA A 12 -32.77 -2.16 -35.52
CA ALA A 12 -31.83 -2.22 -36.60
C ALA A 12 -30.83 -1.10 -36.82
N ALA A 13 -29.67 -1.54 -37.32
CA ALA A 13 -28.59 -0.75 -37.91
C ALA A 13 -28.97 -0.15 -39.26
N PRO A 14 -28.31 0.89 -39.73
CA PRO A 14 -28.16 1.15 -41.14
C PRO A 14 -26.72 1.03 -41.65
N THR A 15 -26.66 0.32 -42.70
CA THR A 15 -25.76 0.12 -43.85
C THR A 15 -24.67 1.16 -44.13
N THR A 16 -23.57 0.58 -44.50
CA THR A 16 -22.39 0.96 -45.31
C THR A 16 -22.61 2.03 -46.40
N ALA A 17 -21.63 2.91 -46.53
CA ALA A 17 -21.31 3.59 -47.80
C ALA A 17 -19.81 3.54 -48.07
N ALA A 18 -19.51 3.22 -49.32
CA ALA A 18 -18.26 2.80 -49.87
C ALA A 18 -17.25 3.92 -50.15
N ALA A 19 -16.03 3.51 -50.24
CA ALA A 19 -14.81 4.23 -50.63
C ALA A 19 -14.83 4.78 -52.05
N ARG A 20 -14.06 5.85 -52.27
CA ARG A 20 -13.39 6.11 -53.55
C ARG A 20 -12.00 6.72 -53.31
N PRO A 21 -11.00 6.32 -54.10
CA PRO A 21 -9.62 6.77 -53.96
C PRO A 21 -9.35 8.02 -54.81
N ILE A 22 -8.48 8.90 -54.36
CA ILE A 22 -7.90 9.96 -55.19
C ILE A 22 -6.40 9.82 -55.23
N SER A 23 -5.93 9.78 -56.45
CA SER A 23 -4.62 9.58 -57.04
C SER A 23 -3.58 10.66 -56.65
N ARG A 24 -2.33 10.20 -56.64
CA ARG A 24 -1.08 10.98 -56.64
C ARG A 24 -0.97 11.92 -57.86
N PRO A 25 -0.11 12.97 -57.76
CA PRO A 25 1.04 12.92 -58.65
C PRO A 25 2.38 13.14 -57.95
N LEU A 26 3.33 12.50 -58.58
CA LEU A 26 4.79 12.54 -58.52
C LEU A 26 5.31 13.93 -58.92
N ALA A 27 6.25 14.49 -58.19
CA ALA A 27 7.14 15.52 -58.68
C ALA A 27 8.56 15.29 -58.12
N LEU A 28 9.43 14.86 -59.01
CA LEU A 28 10.89 14.92 -58.91
C LEU A 28 11.36 16.38 -58.91
N LEU A 29 12.40 16.72 -58.17
CA LEU A 29 13.56 17.55 -58.59
C LEU A 29 14.50 17.70 -57.38
N LEU A 30 15.60 17.21 -57.52
CA LEU A 30 16.98 17.73 -57.76
C LEU A 30 17.83 18.08 -56.53
N SER A 31 18.88 17.36 -56.46
CA SER A 31 20.12 17.44 -55.72
C SER A 31 20.62 18.81 -55.31
N LEU A 32 21.06 18.97 -54.04
CA LEU A 32 22.21 19.84 -53.71
C LEU A 32 23.02 19.15 -52.59
N VAL A 33 24.21 18.70 -52.93
CA VAL A 33 25.24 18.25 -52.02
C VAL A 33 25.87 19.46 -51.36
N LEU A 34 25.72 19.57 -50.01
CA LEU A 34 26.63 20.42 -49.20
C LEU A 34 27.19 19.52 -48.09
N ALA A 35 28.46 19.23 -48.23
CA ALA A 35 29.30 18.62 -47.21
C ALA A 35 29.53 19.66 -46.10
N LEU A 36 28.95 19.42 -44.90
CA LEU A 36 29.39 20.05 -43.66
C LEU A 36 29.92 18.95 -42.75
N ALA A 37 31.23 18.99 -42.54
CA ALA A 37 31.92 18.19 -41.54
C ALA A 37 31.43 18.68 -40.14
N GLY A 38 30.48 17.98 -39.58
CA GLY A 38 30.04 18.13 -38.18
C GLY A 38 30.82 17.14 -37.33
N ALA A 39 31.68 17.65 -36.44
CA ALA A 39 32.37 16.90 -35.42
C ALA A 39 31.35 16.16 -34.55
N LEU A 40 31.28 14.83 -34.62
CA LEU A 40 30.55 14.03 -33.63
C LEU A 40 31.33 14.09 -32.31
N SER A 41 30.87 14.96 -31.42
CA SER A 41 31.26 14.90 -30.02
C SER A 41 30.59 13.69 -29.40
N TRP A 42 31.31 12.60 -29.28
CA TRP A 42 30.90 11.47 -28.43
C TRP A 42 31.02 11.92 -26.99
N SER A 43 29.89 12.31 -26.40
CA SER A 43 29.79 12.41 -24.96
C SER A 43 29.87 10.98 -24.40
N VAL A 44 31.05 10.61 -23.93
CA VAL A 44 31.22 9.42 -23.08
C VAL A 44 30.47 9.72 -21.81
N ALA A 45 29.24 9.20 -21.69
CA ALA A 45 28.55 9.13 -20.41
C ALA A 45 29.41 8.22 -19.52
N GLY A 46 30.16 8.82 -18.62
CA GLY A 46 30.84 8.08 -17.54
C GLY A 46 29.80 7.29 -16.76
N PRO A 47 30.17 6.15 -16.15
CA PRO A 47 29.26 5.38 -15.33
C PRO A 47 28.64 6.31 -14.29
N ALA A 48 27.30 6.35 -14.23
CA ALA A 48 26.58 7.08 -13.20
C ALA A 48 27.08 6.55 -11.84
N GLN A 49 27.77 7.38 -11.10
CA GLN A 49 28.27 7.06 -9.79
C GLN A 49 27.05 6.82 -8.91
N GLN A 50 26.79 5.56 -8.58
CA GLN A 50 25.75 5.19 -7.63
C GLN A 50 26.07 5.89 -6.31
N ALA A 51 25.26 6.88 -5.94
CA ALA A 51 25.36 7.48 -4.62
C ALA A 51 25.05 6.38 -3.60
N HIS A 52 26.08 5.90 -2.93
CA HIS A 52 25.89 5.00 -1.79
C HIS A 52 25.03 5.73 -0.76
N ALA A 53 23.94 5.07 -0.30
CA ALA A 53 23.16 5.61 0.79
C ALA A 53 24.07 5.87 1.99
N ALA A 54 23.92 7.03 2.59
CA ALA A 54 24.72 7.40 3.76
C ALA A 54 24.44 6.43 4.91
N THR A 55 25.43 6.14 5.74
CA THR A 55 25.23 5.36 6.98
C THR A 55 24.19 6.05 7.85
N CYS A 56 23.24 5.30 8.43
CA CYS A 56 22.28 5.86 9.36
C CYS A 56 22.99 6.39 10.62
N ALA A 57 22.65 7.61 10.98
CA ALA A 57 23.01 8.18 12.29
C ALA A 57 22.34 7.40 13.43
N ALA A 58 22.65 7.74 14.68
CA ALA A 58 21.97 7.16 15.83
C ALA A 58 20.45 7.33 15.73
N PRO A 59 19.64 6.34 16.14
CA PRO A 59 18.19 6.44 16.09
C PRO A 59 17.65 7.63 16.91
N TRP A 60 16.64 8.30 16.37
CA TRP A 60 15.90 9.33 17.10
C TRP A 60 15.18 8.73 18.32
N SER A 61 15.10 9.51 19.40
CA SER A 61 14.34 9.16 20.61
C SER A 61 13.53 10.36 21.08
N ALA A 62 12.25 10.13 21.39
CA ALA A 62 11.35 11.17 21.87
C ALA A 62 11.79 11.81 23.22
N SER A 63 12.51 11.07 24.05
CA SER A 63 13.00 11.56 25.35
C SER A 63 14.34 12.28 25.27
N ALA A 64 15.07 12.17 24.15
CA ALA A 64 16.37 12.80 23.99
C ALA A 64 16.23 14.27 23.59
N VAL A 65 17.18 15.08 24.04
CA VAL A 65 17.33 16.49 23.61
C VAL A 65 18.30 16.55 22.44
N TYR A 66 17.92 17.28 21.40
CA TYR A 66 18.76 17.54 20.23
C TYR A 66 18.95 19.04 20.05
N THR A 67 20.17 19.46 19.73
CA THR A 67 20.50 20.85 19.42
C THR A 67 20.67 21.05 17.92
N GLY A 68 20.65 22.28 17.45
CA GLY A 68 20.86 22.61 16.03
C GLY A 68 22.13 21.96 15.48
N GLY A 69 22.00 21.27 14.37
CA GLY A 69 23.08 20.50 13.76
C GLY A 69 23.14 19.01 14.15
N ALA A 70 22.44 18.58 15.19
CA ALA A 70 22.36 17.16 15.55
C ALA A 70 21.76 16.35 14.40
N VAL A 71 22.33 15.16 14.11
CA VAL A 71 21.85 14.28 13.07
C VAL A 71 21.39 12.97 13.73
N VAL A 72 20.16 12.56 13.37
CA VAL A 72 19.54 11.31 13.84
C VAL A 72 18.98 10.53 12.65
N SER A 73 18.73 9.24 12.83
CA SER A 73 17.98 8.44 11.88
C SER A 73 16.54 8.23 12.35
N HIS A 74 15.60 8.37 11.43
CA HIS A 74 14.18 8.05 11.65
C HIS A 74 13.52 7.71 10.31
N GLY A 75 12.70 6.64 10.28
CA GLY A 75 12.01 6.24 9.05
C GLY A 75 12.95 5.93 7.86
N GLY A 76 14.13 5.35 8.12
CA GLY A 76 15.10 5.02 7.06
C GLY A 76 15.83 6.23 6.43
N GLN A 77 15.71 7.41 7.04
CA GLN A 77 16.37 8.64 6.60
C GLN A 77 17.21 9.25 7.72
N ASN A 78 18.27 9.97 7.36
CA ASN A 78 18.95 10.85 8.26
C ASN A 78 18.27 12.22 8.29
N TRP A 79 18.14 12.79 9.48
CA TRP A 79 17.49 14.05 9.76
C TRP A 79 18.42 14.95 10.55
N LYS A 80 18.58 16.18 10.13
CA LYS A 80 19.39 17.19 10.82
C LYS A 80 18.48 18.19 11.53
N ALA A 81 18.69 18.37 12.84
CA ALA A 81 17.97 19.40 13.60
C ALA A 81 18.42 20.80 13.16
N GLY A 82 17.48 21.67 12.88
CA GLY A 82 17.71 23.09 12.58
C GLY A 82 18.02 23.92 13.82
N TRP A 83 17.40 23.56 14.94
CA TRP A 83 17.55 24.20 16.25
C TRP A 83 17.26 23.20 17.37
N TRP A 84 17.16 23.66 18.61
CA TRP A 84 16.88 22.82 19.79
C TRP A 84 15.48 22.16 19.67
N THR A 85 15.41 20.88 20.02
CA THR A 85 14.15 20.12 20.04
C THR A 85 14.19 18.96 21.02
N GLN A 86 13.02 18.60 21.57
CA GLN A 86 12.77 17.39 22.33
C GLN A 86 11.33 16.95 22.05
N GLY A 87 11.11 15.69 21.69
CA GLY A 87 9.78 15.14 21.40
C GLY A 87 9.28 15.37 19.99
N ASP A 88 9.83 16.33 19.21
CA ASP A 88 9.44 16.52 17.81
C ASP A 88 9.93 15.35 16.95
N THR A 89 8.99 14.62 16.34
CA THR A 89 9.32 13.46 15.52
C THR A 89 9.83 13.89 14.13
N PRO A 90 11.00 13.42 13.68
CA PRO A 90 11.49 13.73 12.33
C PRO A 90 10.49 13.32 11.25
N GLY A 91 10.26 14.22 10.27
CA GLY A 91 9.36 13.98 9.15
C GLY A 91 7.89 14.31 9.40
N THR A 92 7.48 14.69 10.61
CA THR A 92 6.08 14.98 10.94
C THR A 92 5.73 16.47 10.97
N THR A 93 6.72 17.34 11.09
CA THR A 93 6.54 18.79 11.30
C THR A 93 6.57 19.62 10.01
N GLY A 94 6.59 18.98 8.83
CA GLY A 94 6.58 19.64 7.53
C GLY A 94 7.86 20.47 7.21
N GLU A 95 7.78 21.25 6.15
CA GLU A 95 8.92 22.04 5.64
C GLU A 95 9.46 23.08 6.64
N TRP A 96 8.60 23.60 7.49
CA TRP A 96 8.92 24.61 8.52
C TRP A 96 9.27 23.99 9.89
N GLY A 97 9.25 22.65 10.01
CA GLY A 97 9.59 21.94 11.24
C GLY A 97 11.09 22.02 11.57
N VAL A 98 11.45 21.50 12.74
CA VAL A 98 12.85 21.49 13.23
C VAL A 98 13.76 20.57 12.41
N TRP A 99 13.20 19.50 11.82
CA TRP A 99 13.98 18.47 11.16
C TRP A 99 14.10 18.71 9.65
N ARG A 100 15.33 18.61 9.12
CA ARG A 100 15.64 18.69 7.69
C ARG A 100 16.12 17.32 7.23
N SER A 101 15.46 16.75 6.22
CA SER A 101 15.90 15.50 5.61
C SER A 101 17.31 15.65 5.01
N GLN A 102 18.15 14.65 5.30
CA GLN A 102 19.49 14.51 4.72
C GLN A 102 19.51 13.35 3.71
N GLY A 103 18.34 12.83 3.34
CA GLY A 103 18.19 11.72 2.42
C GLY A 103 18.18 10.36 3.10
N ALA A 104 17.94 9.33 2.27
CA ALA A 104 17.90 7.94 2.74
C ALA A 104 19.25 7.52 3.36
N CYS A 105 19.19 6.80 4.48
CA CYS A 105 20.33 6.16 5.09
C CYS A 105 20.06 4.66 5.24
N GLY A 106 21.11 3.86 5.36
CA GLY A 106 20.97 2.41 5.54
C GLY A 106 21.82 1.61 4.56
N GLY A 107 23.09 1.63 4.75
CA GLY A 107 24.05 0.70 4.14
C GLY A 107 24.61 -0.30 5.15
N GLY A 108 23.88 -0.63 6.22
CA GLY A 108 24.31 -1.55 7.26
C GLY A 108 23.48 -2.84 7.23
N THR A 109 24.13 -3.93 6.88
CA THR A 109 23.59 -5.29 6.97
C THR A 109 23.29 -5.63 8.42
N ASN A 110 22.02 -5.86 8.73
CA ASN A 110 21.63 -6.53 9.97
C ASN A 110 22.01 -8.02 9.81
N PRO A 111 22.85 -8.61 10.67
CA PRO A 111 23.24 -10.02 10.55
C PRO A 111 22.11 -10.91 11.07
N GLY A 112 21.13 -11.20 10.23
CA GLY A 112 20.01 -12.05 10.62
C GLY A 112 19.01 -12.40 9.54
N ASN A 113 19.04 -11.71 8.40
CA ASN A 113 18.19 -12.08 7.28
C ASN A 113 18.96 -11.90 5.96
N PRO A 114 19.20 -12.97 5.16
CA PRO A 114 19.75 -12.82 3.82
C PRO A 114 18.66 -12.18 2.94
N GLY A 115 18.51 -10.86 3.10
CA GLY A 115 17.61 -10.04 2.34
C GLY A 115 17.99 -10.05 0.86
N ASN A 116 16.96 -10.08 0.03
CA ASN A 116 17.02 -9.93 -1.41
C ASN A 116 17.99 -8.80 -1.81
N PRO A 117 19.06 -9.07 -2.63
CA PRO A 117 20.00 -8.04 -3.05
C PRO A 117 19.27 -6.98 -3.89
N GLY A 118 18.98 -5.83 -3.30
CA GLY A 118 18.27 -4.73 -3.95
C GLY A 118 17.20 -4.04 -3.10
N ASN A 119 16.98 -4.45 -1.84
CA ASN A 119 16.00 -3.81 -0.97
C ASN A 119 16.66 -3.13 0.26
N PRO A 120 16.91 -1.81 0.21
CA PRO A 120 17.57 -1.08 1.29
C PRO A 120 16.73 -0.96 2.57
N THR A 121 15.44 -1.30 2.53
CA THR A 121 14.54 -1.20 3.69
C THR A 121 14.54 -2.45 4.57
N GLY A 122 15.16 -3.56 4.11
CA GLY A 122 15.09 -4.85 4.80
C GLY A 122 13.72 -5.54 4.76
N PHE A 123 12.70 -4.91 4.17
CA PHE A 123 11.39 -5.52 3.97
C PHE A 123 11.47 -6.57 2.85
N VAL A 124 10.74 -7.67 2.95
CA VAL A 124 10.80 -8.76 1.98
C VAL A 124 10.20 -8.42 0.60
N VAL A 125 9.48 -7.30 0.50
CA VAL A 125 8.95 -6.74 -0.75
C VAL A 125 9.78 -5.52 -1.13
N SER A 126 10.38 -5.51 -2.31
CA SER A 126 11.04 -4.32 -2.85
C SER A 126 10.02 -3.33 -3.44
N GLU A 127 10.42 -2.07 -3.60
CA GLU A 127 9.57 -1.06 -4.24
C GLU A 127 9.20 -1.45 -5.68
N ALA A 128 10.14 -2.05 -6.42
CA ALA A 128 9.87 -2.54 -7.77
C ALA A 128 8.79 -3.64 -7.78
N GLN A 129 8.85 -4.59 -6.84
CA GLN A 129 7.83 -5.63 -6.69
C GLN A 129 6.48 -5.04 -6.25
N PHE A 130 6.47 -4.08 -5.33
CA PHE A 130 5.25 -3.36 -4.95
C PHE A 130 4.62 -2.62 -6.14
N ASN A 131 5.44 -1.95 -6.96
CA ASN A 131 4.98 -1.30 -8.18
C ASN A 131 4.41 -2.30 -9.20
N GLN A 132 5.01 -3.50 -9.29
CA GLN A 132 4.51 -4.59 -10.14
C GLN A 132 3.19 -5.18 -9.62
N MET A 133 3.01 -5.26 -8.30
CA MET A 133 1.76 -5.72 -7.67
C MET A 133 0.61 -4.73 -7.94
N PHE A 134 0.90 -3.42 -7.87
CA PHE A 134 -0.08 -2.33 -7.91
C PHE A 134 0.27 -1.25 -8.94
N PRO A 135 0.26 -1.57 -10.24
CA PRO A 135 0.70 -0.65 -11.29
C PRO A 135 -0.20 0.59 -11.45
N ASN A 136 -1.48 0.48 -11.05
CA ASN A 136 -2.49 1.53 -11.21
C ASN A 136 -2.95 2.12 -9.87
N ARG A 137 -2.16 1.95 -8.79
CA ARG A 137 -2.55 2.42 -7.47
C ARG A 137 -2.71 3.93 -7.39
N ASN A 138 -3.56 4.37 -6.50
CA ASN A 138 -3.66 5.77 -6.12
C ASN A 138 -2.32 6.27 -5.54
N PRO A 139 -1.81 7.45 -5.94
CA PRO A 139 -0.57 8.02 -5.41
C PRO A 139 -0.52 8.17 -3.89
N PHE A 140 -1.66 8.20 -3.23
CA PHE A 140 -1.77 8.18 -1.78
C PHE A 140 -1.06 6.96 -1.16
N TYR A 141 -1.17 5.79 -1.76
CA TYR A 141 -0.55 4.57 -1.29
C TYR A 141 0.91 4.47 -1.74
N THR A 142 1.79 5.16 -1.05
CA THR A 142 3.23 5.10 -1.35
C THR A 142 3.87 3.84 -0.76
N TYR A 143 4.90 3.33 -1.43
CA TYR A 143 5.75 2.26 -0.87
C TYR A 143 6.43 2.72 0.42
N GLN A 144 6.91 3.96 0.47
CA GLN A 144 7.53 4.54 1.67
C GLN A 144 6.52 4.55 2.84
N GLY A 145 5.26 4.91 2.62
CA GLY A 145 4.23 4.86 3.66
C GLY A 145 4.01 3.46 4.24
N LEU A 146 4.09 2.40 3.40
CA LEU A 146 4.08 1.02 3.88
C LEU A 146 5.32 0.71 4.72
N VAL A 147 6.50 1.09 4.25
CA VAL A 147 7.77 0.86 4.98
C VAL A 147 7.78 1.58 6.33
N ASP A 148 7.32 2.82 6.39
CA ASP A 148 7.22 3.61 7.62
C ASP A 148 6.26 2.98 8.65
N ALA A 149 5.25 2.26 8.16
CA ALA A 149 4.27 1.58 9.00
C ALA A 149 4.80 0.27 9.62
N LEU A 150 5.82 -0.38 9.05
CA LEU A 150 6.33 -1.69 9.51
C LEU A 150 6.82 -1.66 10.94
N SER A 151 7.34 -0.52 11.42
CA SER A 151 7.82 -0.36 12.79
C SER A 151 6.75 -0.57 13.85
N ALA A 152 5.46 -0.40 13.49
CA ALA A 152 4.34 -0.64 14.41
C ALA A 152 4.13 -2.14 14.72
N TYR A 153 4.52 -3.02 13.78
CA TYR A 153 4.38 -4.48 13.93
C TYR A 153 5.65 -5.19 13.43
N PRO A 154 6.74 -5.21 14.22
CA PRO A 154 8.05 -5.73 13.78
C PRO A 154 8.04 -7.22 13.40
N GLY A 155 7.05 -7.99 13.91
CA GLY A 155 6.85 -9.40 13.57
C GLY A 155 6.25 -9.63 12.18
N PHE A 156 5.61 -8.62 11.59
CA PHE A 156 5.01 -8.73 10.28
C PHE A 156 6.08 -8.98 9.19
N ALA A 157 5.87 -10.01 8.40
CA ALA A 157 6.74 -10.43 7.31
C ALA A 157 8.23 -10.58 7.72
N THR A 158 8.48 -10.96 8.98
CA THR A 158 9.82 -11.27 9.51
C THR A 158 9.85 -12.59 10.27
N THR A 159 8.69 -13.17 10.59
CA THR A 159 8.55 -14.40 11.38
C THR A 159 8.53 -15.63 10.47
N GLY A 160 9.11 -16.75 10.94
CA GLY A 160 9.04 -18.06 10.27
C GLY A 160 10.02 -18.25 9.11
N GLY A 161 11.03 -17.38 8.97
CA GLY A 161 12.02 -17.43 7.90
C GLY A 161 11.56 -16.78 6.59
N THR A 162 12.46 -16.67 5.64
CA THR A 162 12.27 -15.88 4.41
C THR A 162 11.04 -16.30 3.59
N GLU A 163 10.78 -17.60 3.46
CA GLU A 163 9.64 -18.11 2.69
C GLU A 163 8.30 -17.75 3.33
N VAL A 164 8.19 -17.88 4.66
CA VAL A 164 6.98 -17.52 5.39
C VAL A 164 6.79 -16.01 5.39
N ALA A 165 7.85 -15.24 5.57
CA ALA A 165 7.85 -13.79 5.54
C ALA A 165 7.34 -13.24 4.18
N LYS A 166 7.84 -13.77 3.07
CA LYS A 166 7.36 -13.43 1.72
C LYS A 166 5.89 -13.83 1.51
N ARG A 167 5.53 -15.03 1.99
CA ARG A 167 4.14 -15.52 1.91
C ARG A 167 3.19 -14.64 2.71
N GLU A 168 3.59 -14.21 3.89
CA GLU A 168 2.79 -13.30 4.72
C GLU A 168 2.60 -11.93 4.05
N ALA A 169 3.68 -11.34 3.55
CA ALA A 169 3.59 -10.08 2.81
C ALA A 169 2.66 -10.21 1.59
N ALA A 170 2.77 -11.31 0.82
CA ALA A 170 1.89 -11.58 -0.32
C ALA A 170 0.43 -11.73 0.12
N ALA A 171 0.17 -12.43 1.23
CA ALA A 171 -1.18 -12.66 1.74
C ALA A 171 -1.84 -11.37 2.22
N PHE A 172 -1.14 -10.55 2.98
CA PHE A 172 -1.60 -9.23 3.40
C PHE A 172 -1.93 -8.35 2.19
N LEU A 173 -0.98 -8.20 1.28
CA LEU A 173 -1.14 -7.35 0.10
C LEU A 173 -2.23 -7.86 -0.86
N ALA A 174 -2.46 -9.18 -0.94
CA ALA A 174 -3.56 -9.76 -1.73
C ALA A 174 -4.94 -9.43 -1.15
N ASN A 175 -5.08 -9.47 0.16
CA ASN A 175 -6.30 -9.01 0.82
C ASN A 175 -6.52 -7.51 0.62
N VAL A 176 -5.48 -6.69 0.81
CA VAL A 176 -5.49 -5.25 0.51
C VAL A 176 -5.88 -4.98 -0.95
N ASN A 177 -5.35 -5.76 -1.90
CA ASN A 177 -5.71 -5.66 -3.31
C ASN A 177 -7.22 -5.82 -3.53
N HIS A 178 -7.83 -6.78 -2.86
CA HIS A 178 -9.26 -7.02 -2.96
C HIS A 178 -10.08 -5.89 -2.34
N GLU A 179 -9.75 -5.47 -1.11
CA GLU A 179 -10.49 -4.43 -0.37
C GLU A 179 -10.49 -3.07 -1.06
N THR A 180 -9.46 -2.77 -1.83
CA THR A 180 -9.22 -1.44 -2.40
C THR A 180 -9.28 -1.39 -3.93
N GLY A 181 -9.64 -2.50 -4.59
CA GLY A 181 -9.58 -2.58 -6.05
C GLY A 181 -8.16 -2.36 -6.60
N GLY A 182 -7.14 -2.93 -5.94
CA GLY A 182 -5.74 -2.76 -6.34
C GLY A 182 -5.10 -1.48 -5.83
N LEU A 183 -5.43 -1.04 -4.64
CA LEU A 183 -5.02 0.25 -4.04
C LEU A 183 -5.52 1.48 -4.82
N VAL A 184 -6.62 1.34 -5.56
CA VAL A 184 -7.26 2.46 -6.26
C VAL A 184 -8.09 3.30 -5.29
N TYR A 185 -8.85 2.65 -4.42
CA TYR A 185 -9.77 3.31 -3.51
C TYR A 185 -9.12 3.54 -2.15
N VAL A 186 -9.01 4.80 -1.76
CA VAL A 186 -8.52 5.22 -0.43
C VAL A 186 -9.63 5.17 0.60
N LYS A 187 -10.87 5.37 0.17
CA LYS A 187 -12.06 5.39 1.00
C LYS A 187 -13.24 4.73 0.30
N GLU A 188 -14.21 4.31 1.08
CA GLU A 188 -15.45 3.74 0.61
C GLU A 188 -16.13 4.63 -0.44
N ILE A 189 -16.58 4.01 -1.53
CA ILE A 189 -17.18 4.71 -2.67
C ILE A 189 -18.64 5.08 -2.37
N ASN A 190 -19.36 4.18 -1.68
CA ASN A 190 -20.79 4.38 -1.41
C ASN A 190 -21.00 5.31 -0.21
N THR A 191 -21.10 6.59 -0.49
CA THR A 191 -21.31 7.62 0.55
C THR A 191 -22.63 7.48 1.32
N ALA A 192 -23.63 6.77 0.76
CA ALA A 192 -24.89 6.51 1.47
C ALA A 192 -24.69 5.60 2.70
N ASN A 193 -23.61 4.83 2.76
CA ASN A 193 -23.29 3.99 3.90
C ASN A 193 -22.64 4.75 5.06
N TYR A 194 -22.08 5.93 4.84
CA TYR A 194 -21.27 6.65 5.84
C TYR A 194 -21.96 6.83 7.20
N PRO A 195 -23.25 7.16 7.28
CA PRO A 195 -23.93 7.31 8.57
C PRO A 195 -24.11 6.00 9.36
N HIS A 196 -23.93 4.85 8.71
CA HIS A 196 -24.16 3.56 9.36
C HIS A 196 -23.00 3.11 10.26
N TYR A 197 -21.80 3.68 10.09
CA TYR A 197 -20.59 3.26 10.80
C TYR A 197 -20.38 3.91 12.16
N CYS A 198 -21.41 4.49 12.73
CA CYS A 198 -21.41 5.05 14.08
C CYS A 198 -22.25 4.19 15.03
N ASP A 199 -21.60 3.39 15.87
CA ASP A 199 -22.25 2.69 16.96
C ASP A 199 -22.40 3.64 18.17
N THR A 200 -23.60 4.22 18.32
CA THR A 200 -23.92 5.16 19.40
C THR A 200 -24.07 4.49 20.77
N SER A 201 -24.10 3.14 20.82
CA SER A 201 -24.14 2.41 22.10
C SER A 201 -22.79 2.45 22.82
N LYS A 202 -21.72 2.78 22.14
CA LYS A 202 -20.38 2.91 22.71
C LYS A 202 -20.30 4.20 23.56
N PRO A 203 -19.71 4.15 24.78
CA PRO A 203 -19.70 5.27 25.70
C PRO A 203 -18.97 6.53 25.19
N TYR A 204 -18.04 6.34 24.24
CA TYR A 204 -17.31 7.44 23.58
C TYR A 204 -18.05 8.02 22.36
N GLY A 205 -19.11 7.36 21.89
CA GLY A 205 -19.92 7.82 20.76
C GLY A 205 -19.12 8.01 19.47
N CYS A 206 -19.49 9.06 18.75
CA CYS A 206 -18.89 9.42 17.45
C CYS A 206 -18.45 10.90 17.43
N PRO A 207 -17.38 11.27 18.13
CA PRO A 207 -17.01 12.68 18.34
C PRO A 207 -16.63 13.41 17.04
N ALA A 208 -16.14 12.70 16.02
CA ALA A 208 -15.85 13.28 14.68
C ALA A 208 -17.10 13.44 13.79
N GLY A 209 -18.27 13.04 14.30
CA GLY A 209 -19.55 13.05 13.57
C GLY A 209 -19.99 11.66 13.12
N GLN A 210 -21.32 11.48 12.99
CA GLN A 210 -21.91 10.18 12.67
C GLN A 210 -21.39 9.57 11.36
N SER A 211 -21.14 10.40 10.35
CA SER A 211 -20.71 9.96 9.02
C SER A 211 -19.18 9.97 8.83
N ALA A 212 -18.40 9.93 9.93
CA ALA A 212 -16.95 10.05 9.83
C ALA A 212 -16.18 8.71 9.80
N TYR A 213 -16.82 7.59 10.16
CA TYR A 213 -16.15 6.31 10.44
C TYR A 213 -16.35 5.25 9.34
N TYR A 214 -16.59 5.70 8.12
CA TYR A 214 -16.67 4.84 6.93
C TYR A 214 -15.32 4.19 6.59
N GLY A 215 -15.35 3.22 5.69
CA GLY A 215 -14.17 2.47 5.27
C GLY A 215 -13.05 3.35 4.70
N LYS A 216 -11.85 3.29 5.28
CA LYS A 216 -10.67 4.04 4.84
C LYS A 216 -9.41 3.18 4.88
N GLY A 217 -8.47 3.54 4.01
CA GLY A 217 -7.15 2.93 3.96
C GLY A 217 -7.13 1.52 3.36
N PRO A 218 -6.00 0.80 3.49
CA PRO A 218 -5.75 -0.43 2.73
C PRO A 218 -6.61 -1.62 3.16
N ILE A 219 -7.19 -1.59 4.37
CA ILE A 219 -8.09 -2.62 4.89
C ILE A 219 -9.54 -2.12 5.03
N GLN A 220 -9.85 -0.93 4.52
CA GLN A 220 -11.16 -0.30 4.64
C GLN A 220 -11.66 -0.28 6.09
N LEU A 221 -10.80 0.20 7.02
CA LEU A 221 -11.13 0.35 8.43
C LEU A 221 -12.44 1.11 8.60
N SER A 222 -13.43 0.51 9.23
CA SER A 222 -14.78 1.04 9.43
C SER A 222 -15.22 0.92 10.88
N TRP A 223 -16.24 1.69 11.30
CA TRP A 223 -16.85 1.76 12.61
C TRP A 223 -16.02 2.51 13.66
N ASN A 224 -16.69 3.38 14.41
CA ASN A 224 -16.07 4.18 15.47
C ASN A 224 -15.28 3.33 16.49
N TYR A 225 -15.76 2.15 16.84
CA TYR A 225 -15.06 1.27 17.77
C TYR A 225 -13.75 0.69 17.20
N ASN A 226 -13.66 0.43 15.90
CA ASN A 226 -12.43 -0.01 15.28
C ASN A 226 -11.42 1.15 15.13
N TYR A 227 -11.91 2.36 14.80
CA TYR A 227 -11.06 3.55 14.80
C TYR A 227 -10.47 3.82 16.19
N LYS A 228 -11.30 3.68 17.25
CA LYS A 228 -10.80 3.81 18.61
C LYS A 228 -9.78 2.73 18.95
N ALA A 229 -10.07 1.47 18.69
CA ALA A 229 -9.18 0.37 19.04
C ALA A 229 -7.85 0.44 18.28
N ALA A 230 -7.88 0.75 16.97
CA ALA A 230 -6.68 0.99 16.19
C ALA A 230 -5.89 2.20 16.70
N GLY A 231 -6.59 3.28 17.03
CA GLY A 231 -5.99 4.50 17.57
C GLY A 231 -5.29 4.26 18.90
N ASP A 232 -5.92 3.57 19.83
CA ASP A 232 -5.34 3.22 21.14
C ASP A 232 -4.08 2.34 20.95
N ALA A 233 -4.17 1.33 20.09
CA ALA A 233 -3.04 0.43 19.84
C ALA A 233 -1.84 1.10 19.15
N LEU A 234 -2.11 2.10 18.32
CA LEU A 234 -1.08 2.81 17.54
C LEU A 234 -0.58 4.09 18.20
N GLY A 235 -1.19 4.52 19.30
CA GLY A 235 -0.90 5.80 19.95
C GLY A 235 -1.30 7.01 19.08
N ILE A 236 -2.36 6.88 18.28
CA ILE A 236 -2.86 7.92 17.37
C ILE A 236 -4.34 8.15 17.67
N ASP A 237 -4.76 9.37 17.90
CA ASP A 237 -6.18 9.68 18.18
C ASP A 237 -7.01 9.58 16.88
N LEU A 238 -7.34 8.35 16.48
CA LEU A 238 -8.17 8.08 15.30
C LEU A 238 -9.66 8.23 15.57
N LEU A 239 -10.10 8.20 16.82
CA LEU A 239 -11.50 8.40 17.14
C LEU A 239 -11.94 9.85 16.89
N ASN A 240 -11.13 10.82 17.29
CA ASN A 240 -11.40 12.24 17.01
C ASN A 240 -10.91 12.68 15.62
N ASN A 241 -9.92 11.98 15.04
CA ASN A 241 -9.31 12.33 13.77
C ASN A 241 -9.33 11.16 12.76
N PRO A 242 -10.50 10.59 12.42
CA PRO A 242 -10.59 9.41 11.53
C PRO A 242 -10.12 9.70 10.10
N TYR A 243 -10.10 10.95 9.68
CA TYR A 243 -9.63 11.37 8.35
C TYR A 243 -8.12 11.23 8.16
N LEU A 244 -7.33 11.07 9.23
CA LEU A 244 -5.89 10.75 9.11
C LEU A 244 -5.65 9.48 8.31
N VAL A 245 -6.58 8.52 8.34
CA VAL A 245 -6.48 7.26 7.59
C VAL A 245 -6.64 7.44 6.08
N GLU A 246 -7.22 8.54 5.61
CA GLU A 246 -7.30 8.87 4.18
C GLU A 246 -6.38 10.04 3.77
N GLN A 247 -5.67 10.65 4.72
CA GLN A 247 -4.80 11.81 4.48
C GLN A 247 -3.31 11.50 4.67
N ASN A 248 -2.98 10.47 5.44
CA ASN A 248 -1.61 10.08 5.74
C ASN A 248 -1.36 8.61 5.39
N SER A 249 -0.52 8.36 4.38
CA SER A 249 -0.23 7.03 3.88
C SER A 249 0.32 6.10 4.97
N ALA A 250 1.26 6.56 5.80
CA ALA A 250 1.83 5.74 6.87
C ALA A 250 0.79 5.37 7.94
N VAL A 251 -0.10 6.31 8.31
CA VAL A 251 -1.21 6.04 9.23
C VAL A 251 -2.17 5.02 8.64
N ALA A 252 -2.53 5.17 7.36
CA ALA A 252 -3.37 4.20 6.66
C ALA A 252 -2.78 2.78 6.70
N TRP A 253 -1.49 2.65 6.37
CA TRP A 253 -0.81 1.35 6.40
C TRP A 253 -0.70 0.79 7.84
N LYS A 254 -0.47 1.64 8.85
CA LYS A 254 -0.46 1.20 10.26
C LYS A 254 -1.81 0.60 10.66
N THR A 255 -2.94 1.18 10.23
CA THR A 255 -4.26 0.60 10.53
C THR A 255 -4.48 -0.75 9.85
N GLY A 256 -3.98 -0.93 8.62
CA GLY A 256 -3.99 -2.21 7.93
C GLY A 256 -3.16 -3.27 8.65
N LEU A 257 -1.94 -2.91 9.08
CA LEU A 257 -1.06 -3.79 9.84
C LEU A 257 -1.61 -4.10 11.23
N TRP A 258 -2.26 -3.12 11.90
CA TRP A 258 -2.98 -3.36 13.15
C TRP A 258 -4.02 -4.45 12.98
N PHE A 259 -4.89 -4.31 11.98
CA PHE A 259 -5.93 -5.30 11.73
C PHE A 259 -5.32 -6.69 11.44
N TRP A 260 -4.37 -6.75 10.52
CA TRP A 260 -3.71 -7.99 10.11
C TRP A 260 -3.04 -8.75 11.26
N ASN A 261 -2.41 -8.03 12.19
CA ASN A 261 -1.66 -8.66 13.29
C ASN A 261 -2.54 -8.98 14.50
N THR A 262 -3.66 -8.27 14.70
CA THR A 262 -4.37 -8.31 15.99
C THR A 262 -5.83 -8.73 15.90
N GLN A 263 -6.47 -8.61 14.72
CA GLN A 263 -7.91 -8.88 14.60
C GLN A 263 -8.18 -10.23 13.97
N SER A 264 -9.10 -10.98 14.55
CA SER A 264 -9.54 -12.31 14.04
C SER A 264 -10.86 -12.24 13.26
N GLY A 265 -11.61 -11.16 13.36
CA GLY A 265 -12.92 -11.01 12.72
C GLY A 265 -13.86 -12.17 13.03
N ALA A 266 -14.37 -12.83 12.00
CA ALA A 266 -15.19 -14.03 12.11
C ALA A 266 -14.36 -15.33 12.21
N GLY A 267 -13.03 -15.24 12.17
CA GLY A 267 -12.12 -16.36 12.32
C GLY A 267 -11.71 -16.59 13.77
N SER A 268 -10.83 -17.58 13.96
CA SER A 268 -10.26 -17.94 15.27
C SER A 268 -8.88 -17.33 15.52
N MET A 269 -8.27 -16.71 14.47
CA MET A 269 -6.91 -16.17 14.52
C MET A 269 -6.76 -14.96 13.60
N SER A 270 -5.73 -14.17 13.84
CA SER A 270 -5.39 -13.02 12.98
C SER A 270 -4.80 -13.49 11.64
N GLY A 271 -4.77 -12.60 10.63
CA GLY A 271 -4.13 -12.89 9.36
C GLY A 271 -2.65 -13.24 9.50
N HIS A 272 -1.92 -12.55 10.39
CA HIS A 272 -0.54 -12.89 10.76
C HIS A 272 -0.43 -14.34 11.26
N GLN A 273 -1.22 -14.68 12.27
CA GLN A 273 -1.22 -16.05 12.83
C GLN A 273 -1.60 -17.09 11.78
N ALA A 274 -2.59 -16.81 10.92
CA ALA A 274 -3.02 -17.72 9.87
C ALA A 274 -1.88 -18.14 8.93
N ILE A 275 -1.01 -17.20 8.57
CA ILE A 275 0.11 -17.50 7.67
C ILE A 275 1.29 -18.10 8.43
N VAL A 276 1.68 -17.51 9.57
CA VAL A 276 2.87 -17.93 10.32
C VAL A 276 2.72 -19.32 10.91
N SER A 277 1.51 -19.68 11.38
CA SER A 277 1.24 -21.04 11.90
C SER A 277 1.04 -22.09 10.80
N GLY A 278 0.87 -21.68 9.53
CA GLY A 278 0.55 -22.59 8.44
C GLY A 278 -0.92 -22.95 8.32
N ALA A 279 -1.83 -22.29 9.06
CA ALA A 279 -3.28 -22.48 8.91
C ALA A 279 -3.78 -22.12 7.51
N GLY A 280 -3.12 -21.18 6.82
CA GLY A 280 -3.28 -20.92 5.40
C GLY A 280 -4.02 -19.64 5.06
N PHE A 281 -4.03 -19.32 3.77
CA PHE A 281 -4.57 -18.06 3.26
C PHE A 281 -6.08 -17.94 3.50
N GLY A 282 -6.83 -19.06 3.43
CA GLY A 282 -8.28 -19.09 3.72
C GLY A 282 -8.62 -18.57 5.11
N GLU A 283 -7.80 -18.86 6.14
CA GLU A 283 -8.02 -18.31 7.48
C GLU A 283 -7.77 -16.79 7.55
N SER A 284 -6.87 -16.26 6.73
CA SER A 284 -6.70 -14.81 6.64
C SER A 284 -7.90 -14.12 5.96
N ILE A 285 -8.54 -14.77 5.00
CA ILE A 285 -9.81 -14.28 4.42
C ILE A 285 -10.89 -14.28 5.51
N ARG A 286 -10.97 -15.36 6.29
CA ARG A 286 -11.93 -15.51 7.37
C ARG A 286 -11.79 -14.42 8.43
N SER A 287 -10.56 -14.01 8.74
CA SER A 287 -10.31 -12.92 9.71
C SER A 287 -10.75 -11.55 9.20
N ILE A 288 -10.83 -11.33 7.89
CA ILE A 288 -11.20 -10.03 7.32
C ILE A 288 -12.70 -9.95 7.06
N ASN A 289 -13.25 -10.88 6.27
CA ASN A 289 -14.64 -10.83 5.83
C ASN A 289 -15.33 -12.22 5.82
N GLY A 290 -14.93 -13.10 6.75
CA GLY A 290 -15.36 -14.50 6.76
C GLY A 290 -16.88 -14.68 6.84
N THR A 291 -17.59 -13.82 7.56
CA THR A 291 -19.06 -13.89 7.67
C THR A 291 -19.75 -13.77 6.31
N MET A 292 -19.22 -12.94 5.42
CA MET A 292 -19.84 -12.63 4.13
C MET A 292 -19.31 -13.53 3.00
N GLU A 293 -18.03 -13.95 3.10
CA GLU A 293 -17.35 -14.57 1.97
C GLU A 293 -17.16 -16.09 2.13
N CYS A 294 -16.83 -16.55 3.36
CA CYS A 294 -16.46 -17.94 3.61
C CYS A 294 -17.66 -18.89 3.63
N ASN A 295 -17.36 -20.21 3.62
CA ASN A 295 -18.36 -21.29 3.66
C ASN A 295 -19.41 -21.20 2.53
N GLY A 296 -19.00 -20.71 1.35
CA GLY A 296 -19.87 -20.57 0.20
C GLY A 296 -20.68 -19.26 0.17
N GLY A 297 -20.43 -18.32 1.11
CA GLY A 297 -21.12 -17.03 1.16
C GLY A 297 -20.89 -16.18 -0.09
N ASN A 298 -19.62 -16.01 -0.51
CA ASN A 298 -19.28 -15.34 -1.76
C ASN A 298 -18.03 -15.95 -2.41
N PRO A 299 -18.17 -17.07 -3.15
CA PRO A 299 -17.02 -17.75 -3.76
C PRO A 299 -16.23 -16.87 -4.74
N ALA A 300 -16.90 -15.92 -5.42
CA ALA A 300 -16.24 -15.06 -6.38
C ALA A 300 -15.26 -14.08 -5.70
N GLN A 301 -15.60 -13.55 -4.53
CA GLN A 301 -14.71 -12.69 -3.75
C GLN A 301 -13.54 -13.49 -3.17
N VAL A 302 -13.80 -14.68 -2.61
CA VAL A 302 -12.73 -15.60 -2.16
C VAL A 302 -11.76 -15.90 -3.29
N GLN A 303 -12.27 -16.23 -4.49
CA GLN A 303 -11.43 -16.53 -5.65
C GLN A 303 -10.62 -15.32 -6.12
N SER A 304 -11.18 -14.11 -6.07
CA SER A 304 -10.48 -12.86 -6.36
C SER A 304 -9.27 -12.65 -5.43
N ARG A 305 -9.43 -12.90 -4.13
CA ARG A 305 -8.34 -12.82 -3.15
C ARG A 305 -7.26 -13.87 -3.44
N ILE A 306 -7.67 -15.12 -3.72
CA ILE A 306 -6.75 -16.23 -4.05
C ILE A 306 -5.94 -15.90 -5.30
N ALA A 307 -6.57 -15.40 -6.35
CA ALA A 307 -5.89 -15.04 -7.59
C ALA A 307 -4.83 -13.94 -7.38
N ALA A 308 -5.15 -12.92 -6.58
CA ALA A 308 -4.19 -11.89 -6.19
C ALA A 308 -3.02 -12.50 -5.38
N PHE A 309 -3.30 -13.37 -4.42
CA PHE A 309 -2.30 -14.05 -3.60
C PHE A 309 -1.35 -14.91 -4.45
N GLN A 310 -1.87 -15.71 -5.36
CA GLN A 310 -1.07 -16.52 -6.28
C GLN A 310 -0.15 -15.64 -7.14
N ARG A 311 -0.66 -14.55 -7.68
CA ARG A 311 0.14 -13.58 -8.45
C ARG A 311 1.25 -12.95 -7.59
N PHE A 312 0.96 -12.57 -6.36
CA PHE A 312 1.93 -11.89 -5.50
C PHE A 312 3.00 -12.83 -4.97
N THR A 313 2.65 -14.10 -4.67
CA THR A 313 3.66 -15.12 -4.34
C THR A 313 4.62 -15.38 -5.51
N GLN A 314 4.15 -15.39 -6.75
CA GLN A 314 5.00 -15.49 -7.94
C GLN A 314 5.95 -14.30 -8.05
N ILE A 315 5.46 -13.06 -7.84
CA ILE A 315 6.30 -11.84 -7.87
C ILE A 315 7.40 -11.89 -6.80
N LEU A 316 7.08 -12.43 -5.61
CA LEU A 316 8.04 -12.53 -4.50
C LEU A 316 8.94 -13.78 -4.57
N GLY A 317 8.71 -14.69 -5.52
CA GLY A 317 9.44 -15.96 -5.62
C GLY A 317 9.26 -16.81 -4.38
N THR A 318 8.01 -17.07 -3.97
CA THR A 318 7.63 -17.95 -2.87
C THR A 318 6.40 -18.79 -3.27
N THR A 319 5.98 -19.70 -2.40
CA THR A 319 4.80 -20.56 -2.61
C THR A 319 3.60 -20.07 -1.81
N THR A 320 2.40 -20.37 -2.30
CA THR A 320 1.17 -20.05 -1.58
C THR A 320 0.99 -20.86 -0.27
N GLY A 321 1.64 -22.00 -0.15
CA GLY A 321 1.29 -22.98 0.88
C GLY A 321 -0.06 -23.64 0.62
N ASN A 322 -0.61 -24.26 1.66
CA ASN A 322 -1.88 -24.98 1.63
C ASN A 322 -3.06 -24.11 2.07
N ASN A 323 -4.29 -24.65 2.02
CA ASN A 323 -5.52 -24.05 2.57
C ASN A 323 -5.79 -22.63 2.04
N LEU A 324 -5.93 -22.52 0.71
CA LEU A 324 -6.11 -21.22 0.05
C LEU A 324 -7.52 -20.66 0.24
N SER A 325 -8.52 -21.52 0.37
CA SER A 325 -9.93 -21.13 0.45
C SER A 325 -10.47 -21.26 1.88
N CYS A 326 -11.53 -20.58 2.18
CA CYS A 326 -12.32 -20.69 3.40
C CYS A 326 -13.79 -21.09 3.01
#